data_604620bc397f39bd9cdaefd9aaa27c64
#
_entry.id   604620bc397f39bd9cdaefd9aaa27c64
#
_cell.length_a   1.000
_cell.length_b   1.000
_cell.length_c   1.000
_cell.angle_alpha   90.00
_cell.angle_beta   90.00
_cell.angle_gamma   90.00
#
_symmetry.space_group_name_H-M   'P 1'
#
loop_
_entity.id
_entity.type
_entity.pdbx_description
1 polymer ?
#
loop_
_entity_poly.entity_id
_entity_poly.type
_entity_poly.pdbx_seq_one_letter_code
_entity_poly.pdbx_strand_id
1 'polypeptide(L)'
;MAKLVQKSGYIKSGKAGGYMRYIATREGVEKLAGNSAVTKGQRELIQKLLHDFPDAVELFEYEDYCRTPTLGTASAFISMALDTNLHEIDPESGYMQYIATRPRVQKRGTHGLFSSATAVDLASAISELEAHEGNVWTIIYSLRREDADRLEYDNADAWRALLMENAPTLAKSMKISLENFHWYAAFHDEGHHPHIHMMVWSDDPKEGFLTRDGIATMRSKLTNAIFRDEMQQIYARKDVAYSDLVEAAQNAMREMISRMQRQVCDSPIIEDNMHQLVQALETTTGKKQYGYLKKPLKQLVDTIVDMLAELSLIHISE
;
A
#
# COMPACT_ATOMS: atom_id res chain seq x y z
N MET A 1 -0.21 -10.74 0.28
CA MET A 1 0.82 -9.67 0.12
C MET A 1 0.35 -8.50 0.95
N ALA A 2 1.20 -7.99 1.83
CA ALA A 2 0.87 -6.85 2.69
C ALA A 2 0.59 -5.60 1.83
N LYS A 3 -0.45 -4.85 2.16
CA LYS A 3 -0.94 -3.74 1.34
C LYS A 3 -1.56 -2.67 2.24
N LEU A 4 -1.24 -1.40 1.97
CA LEU A 4 -1.97 -0.27 2.50
C LEU A 4 -2.99 0.20 1.44
N VAL A 5 -4.26 0.26 1.82
CA VAL A 5 -5.30 0.90 1.00
C VAL A 5 -5.40 2.37 1.39
N GLN A 6 -5.43 3.25 0.39
CA GLN A 6 -5.69 4.68 0.55
C GLN A 6 -6.87 5.07 -0.33
N LYS A 7 -7.85 5.74 0.25
CA LYS A 7 -8.93 6.42 -0.44
C LYS A 7 -8.88 7.90 -0.13
N SER A 8 -9.14 8.73 -1.15
CA SER A 8 -9.12 10.19 -1.04
C SER A 8 -10.35 10.76 -1.71
N GLY A 9 -11.03 11.66 -1.03
CA GLY A 9 -12.17 12.39 -1.52
C GLY A 9 -12.12 13.86 -1.08
N TYR A 10 -13.06 14.67 -1.50
CA TYR A 10 -13.21 16.05 -1.04
C TYR A 10 -14.68 16.39 -0.86
N ILE A 11 -14.99 17.25 0.09
CA ILE A 11 -16.35 17.63 0.42
C ILE A 11 -16.83 18.70 -0.55
N LYS A 12 -17.99 18.43 -1.19
CA LYS A 12 -18.75 19.39 -2.00
C LYS A 12 -20.05 19.72 -1.29
N SER A 13 -20.32 20.98 -1.07
CA SER A 13 -21.61 21.43 -0.55
C SER A 13 -22.78 21.02 -1.46
N GLY A 14 -23.80 20.32 -0.95
CA GLY A 14 -25.15 20.29 -1.53
C GLY A 14 -25.77 18.98 -2.00
N LYS A 15 -25.28 17.76 -1.69
CA LYS A 15 -25.94 16.49 -2.10
C LYS A 15 -26.23 15.51 -0.96
N ALA A 16 -26.96 15.94 0.05
CA ALA A 16 -27.12 15.20 1.31
C ALA A 16 -28.36 14.27 1.47
N GLY A 17 -29.25 14.12 0.50
CA GLY A 17 -30.62 13.67 0.81
C GLY A 17 -30.93 12.18 0.90
N GLY A 18 -30.15 11.28 0.29
CA GLY A 18 -30.57 9.88 0.07
C GLY A 18 -29.92 8.83 0.99
N TYR A 19 -28.71 9.06 1.44
CA TYR A 19 -27.91 8.10 2.20
C TYR A 19 -28.04 8.23 3.73
N MET A 20 -28.37 9.43 4.23
CA MET A 20 -28.56 9.69 5.67
C MET A 20 -29.59 8.76 6.33
N ARG A 21 -30.68 8.42 5.61
CA ARG A 21 -31.70 7.51 6.14
C ARG A 21 -31.16 6.08 6.34
N TYR A 22 -30.21 5.64 5.51
CA TYR A 22 -29.58 4.32 5.62
C TYR A 22 -28.55 4.28 6.74
N ILE A 23 -27.74 5.32 6.90
CA ILE A 23 -26.74 5.44 7.97
C ILE A 23 -27.41 5.50 9.33
N ALA A 24 -28.52 6.23 9.46
CA ALA A 24 -29.28 6.36 10.71
C ALA A 24 -29.97 5.04 11.16
N THR A 25 -30.26 4.12 10.23
CA THR A 25 -30.90 2.82 10.53
C THR A 25 -29.90 1.69 10.78
N ARG A 26 -28.61 1.96 10.72
CA ARG A 26 -27.52 1.00 10.71
C ARG A 26 -27.16 0.36 12.06
N GLU A 27 -27.54 0.95 13.17
CA GLU A 27 -27.27 0.41 14.54
C GLU A 27 -27.79 -1.02 14.76
N GLY A 28 -28.74 -1.49 13.93
CA GLY A 28 -29.30 -2.84 14.00
C GLY A 28 -28.62 -3.89 13.07
N VAL A 29 -27.81 -3.49 12.09
CA VAL A 29 -27.27 -4.38 11.04
C VAL A 29 -25.97 -5.07 11.47
N GLU A 30 -25.21 -4.53 12.40
CA GLU A 30 -23.94 -5.11 12.89
C GLU A 30 -24.11 -6.45 13.65
N LYS A 31 -25.31 -6.84 14.04
CA LYS A 31 -25.59 -8.11 14.76
C LYS A 31 -25.78 -9.33 13.87
N LEU A 32 -25.75 -9.18 12.56
CA LEU A 32 -25.92 -10.29 11.63
C LEU A 32 -24.54 -10.76 11.07
N ALA A 33 -23.61 -11.06 11.96
CA ALA A 33 -22.42 -11.83 11.61
C ALA A 33 -22.86 -13.26 11.31
N GLY A 34 -23.06 -13.59 10.03
CA GLY A 34 -23.46 -14.92 9.62
C GLY A 34 -22.92 -15.29 8.26
N ASN A 35 -22.50 -16.55 8.10
CA ASN A 35 -22.18 -17.18 6.82
C ASN A 35 -23.40 -17.33 5.89
N SER A 36 -24.47 -16.60 6.16
CA SER A 36 -25.71 -16.60 5.36
C SER A 36 -25.44 -15.97 3.99
N ALA A 37 -26.20 -16.40 2.99
CA ALA A 37 -26.11 -15.88 1.64
C ALA A 37 -26.46 -14.38 1.57
N VAL A 38 -25.82 -13.66 0.67
CA VAL A 38 -26.07 -12.25 0.38
C VAL A 38 -27.53 -12.03 -0.01
N THR A 39 -28.19 -11.08 0.62
CA THR A 39 -29.59 -10.75 0.30
C THR A 39 -29.72 -10.05 -1.05
N LYS A 40 -30.93 -10.07 -1.62
CA LYS A 40 -31.22 -9.34 -2.87
C LYS A 40 -30.97 -7.84 -2.71
N GLY A 41 -31.44 -7.26 -1.59
CA GLY A 41 -31.26 -5.83 -1.29
C GLY A 41 -29.80 -5.41 -1.14
N GLN A 42 -28.95 -6.26 -0.52
CA GLN A 42 -27.52 -5.99 -0.44
C GLN A 42 -26.88 -6.00 -1.83
N ARG A 43 -27.22 -6.95 -2.70
CA ARG A 43 -26.67 -7.00 -4.09
C ARG A 43 -27.03 -5.76 -4.89
N GLU A 44 -28.31 -5.35 -4.82
CA GLU A 44 -28.78 -4.14 -5.51
C GLU A 44 -28.06 -2.88 -4.98
N LEU A 45 -27.85 -2.79 -3.65
CA LEU A 45 -27.13 -1.67 -3.03
C LEU A 45 -25.65 -1.68 -3.40
N ILE A 46 -24.99 -2.85 -3.41
CA ILE A 46 -23.59 -2.99 -3.86
C ILE A 46 -23.44 -2.52 -5.32
N GLN A 47 -24.33 -2.96 -6.20
CA GLN A 47 -24.28 -2.51 -7.60
C GLN A 47 -24.45 -1.00 -7.73
N LYS A 48 -25.34 -0.40 -6.94
CA LYS A 48 -25.54 1.04 -6.90
C LYS A 48 -24.30 1.77 -6.36
N LEU A 49 -23.71 1.29 -5.26
CA LEU A 49 -22.50 1.86 -4.68
C LEU A 49 -21.32 1.82 -5.66
N LEU A 50 -21.14 0.71 -6.39
CA LEU A 50 -20.08 0.59 -7.40
C LEU A 50 -20.33 1.47 -8.63
N HIS A 51 -21.59 1.75 -8.95
CA HIS A 51 -21.95 2.70 -10.00
C HIS A 51 -21.65 4.15 -9.59
N ASP A 52 -22.06 4.51 -8.37
CA ASP A 52 -21.92 5.88 -7.86
C ASP A 52 -20.46 6.15 -7.42
N PHE A 53 -19.76 5.16 -6.90
CA PHE A 53 -18.38 5.21 -6.39
C PHE A 53 -17.51 4.10 -7.01
N PRO A 54 -17.08 4.24 -8.28
CA PRO A 54 -16.30 3.20 -8.98
C PRO A 54 -15.02 2.78 -8.27
N ASP A 55 -14.40 3.70 -7.55
CA ASP A 55 -13.16 3.45 -6.81
C ASP A 55 -13.35 2.55 -5.58
N ALA A 56 -14.59 2.27 -5.15
CA ALA A 56 -14.85 1.39 -4.03
C ALA A 56 -14.36 -0.07 -4.29
N VAL A 57 -14.09 -0.43 -5.55
CA VAL A 57 -13.46 -1.72 -5.91
C VAL A 57 -12.06 -1.92 -5.31
N GLU A 58 -11.38 -0.85 -4.90
CA GLU A 58 -10.05 -0.93 -4.30
C GLU A 58 -10.06 -1.23 -2.79
N LEU A 59 -11.25 -1.23 -2.16
CA LEU A 59 -11.41 -1.53 -0.74
C LEU A 59 -11.12 -3.02 -0.46
N PHE A 60 -10.52 -3.31 0.68
CA PHE A 60 -10.32 -4.69 1.13
C PHE A 60 -11.63 -5.45 1.31
N GLU A 61 -12.66 -4.76 1.81
CA GLU A 61 -13.99 -5.31 2.02
C GLU A 61 -14.63 -5.75 0.71
N TYR A 62 -14.33 -5.09 -0.41
CA TYR A 62 -14.77 -5.54 -1.74
C TYR A 62 -14.02 -6.80 -2.18
N GLU A 63 -12.70 -6.86 -1.96
CA GLU A 63 -11.91 -8.07 -2.22
C GLU A 63 -12.46 -9.26 -1.42
N ASP A 64 -12.78 -9.06 -0.13
CA ASP A 64 -13.31 -10.10 0.74
C ASP A 64 -14.75 -10.52 0.34
N TYR A 65 -15.59 -9.55 -0.04
CA TYR A 65 -16.92 -9.83 -0.59
C TYR A 65 -16.83 -10.66 -1.88
N CYS A 66 -15.93 -10.32 -2.80
CA CYS A 66 -15.74 -11.07 -4.04
C CYS A 66 -15.20 -12.49 -3.78
N ARG A 67 -14.32 -12.66 -2.79
CA ARG A 67 -13.74 -13.96 -2.42
C ARG A 67 -14.77 -14.86 -1.73
N THR A 68 -15.56 -14.31 -0.83
CA THR A 68 -16.52 -15.07 -0.01
C THR A 68 -17.80 -14.25 0.14
N PRO A 69 -18.74 -14.32 -0.84
CA PRO A 69 -19.95 -13.52 -0.83
C PRO A 69 -20.95 -14.02 0.23
N THR A 70 -20.87 -13.46 1.43
CA THR A 70 -21.77 -13.71 2.54
C THR A 70 -22.52 -12.42 2.93
N LEU A 71 -23.55 -12.54 3.76
CA LEU A 71 -24.26 -11.42 4.36
C LEU A 71 -23.28 -10.51 5.13
N GLY A 72 -22.32 -11.10 5.86
CA GLY A 72 -21.32 -10.37 6.64
C GLY A 72 -20.35 -9.58 5.76
N THR A 73 -19.73 -10.20 4.74
CA THR A 73 -18.80 -9.51 3.84
C THR A 73 -19.48 -8.45 3.00
N ALA A 74 -20.73 -8.70 2.56
CA ALA A 74 -21.56 -7.70 1.88
C ALA A 74 -21.85 -6.49 2.78
N SER A 75 -22.21 -6.72 4.06
CA SER A 75 -22.44 -5.64 5.03
C SER A 75 -21.16 -4.84 5.33
N ALA A 76 -20.02 -5.51 5.47
CA ALA A 76 -18.73 -4.86 5.69
C ALA A 76 -18.37 -3.96 4.51
N PHE A 77 -18.50 -4.46 3.28
CA PHE A 77 -18.25 -3.67 2.08
C PHE A 77 -19.19 -2.46 1.95
N ILE A 78 -20.51 -2.68 2.10
CA ILE A 78 -21.49 -1.59 2.04
C ILE A 78 -21.14 -0.52 3.09
N SER A 79 -20.76 -0.96 4.28
CA SER A 79 -20.37 -0.08 5.37
C SER A 79 -19.18 0.78 5.02
N MET A 80 -18.10 0.15 4.58
CA MET A 80 -16.86 0.86 4.25
C MET A 80 -17.03 1.75 3.02
N ALA A 81 -17.76 1.30 2.00
CA ALA A 81 -18.03 2.11 0.82
C ALA A 81 -18.82 3.38 1.15
N LEU A 82 -19.78 3.30 2.08
CA LEU A 82 -20.51 4.47 2.58
C LEU A 82 -19.63 5.38 3.44
N ASP A 83 -18.86 4.80 4.37
CA ASP A 83 -17.96 5.56 5.24
C ASP A 83 -16.89 6.32 4.43
N THR A 84 -16.35 5.69 3.41
CA THR A 84 -15.35 6.28 2.52
C THR A 84 -15.91 7.47 1.73
N ASN A 85 -17.19 7.43 1.37
CA ASN A 85 -17.86 8.43 0.55
C ASN A 85 -18.84 9.30 1.35
N LEU A 86 -18.81 9.23 2.67
CA LEU A 86 -19.71 9.98 3.55
C LEU A 86 -19.58 11.50 3.35
N HIS A 87 -18.37 11.96 3.00
CA HIS A 87 -18.08 13.35 2.68
C HIS A 87 -18.89 13.92 1.49
N GLU A 88 -19.38 13.06 0.59
CA GLU A 88 -20.27 13.49 -0.49
C GLU A 88 -21.72 13.66 -0.03
N ILE A 89 -22.02 13.25 1.20
CA ILE A 89 -23.38 13.07 1.71
C ILE A 89 -23.70 14.06 2.82
N ASP A 90 -22.71 14.45 3.64
CA ASP A 90 -22.90 15.25 4.85
C ASP A 90 -22.02 16.51 4.88
N PRO A 91 -22.45 17.63 5.49
CA PRO A 91 -21.60 18.80 5.72
C PRO A 91 -20.32 18.46 6.49
N GLU A 92 -19.28 19.24 6.26
CA GLU A 92 -17.92 19.04 6.81
C GLU A 92 -17.90 18.83 8.33
N SER A 93 -18.67 19.62 9.07
CA SER A 93 -18.82 19.51 10.53
C SER A 93 -19.49 18.21 10.95
N GLY A 94 -20.52 17.77 10.23
CA GLY A 94 -21.21 16.50 10.46
C GLY A 94 -20.29 15.31 10.23
N TYR A 95 -19.46 15.34 9.18
CA TYR A 95 -18.46 14.31 8.92
C TYR A 95 -17.42 14.22 10.05
N MET A 96 -16.88 15.35 10.51
CA MET A 96 -15.92 15.37 11.62
C MET A 96 -16.53 14.83 12.91
N GLN A 97 -17.74 15.26 13.26
CA GLN A 97 -18.48 14.75 14.42
C GLN A 97 -18.68 13.24 14.33
N TYR A 98 -19.07 12.73 13.15
CA TYR A 98 -19.29 11.32 12.90
C TYR A 98 -18.02 10.48 13.12
N ILE A 99 -16.89 10.82 12.47
CA ILE A 99 -15.66 10.04 12.61
C ILE A 99 -15.08 10.08 14.02
N ALA A 100 -15.32 11.17 14.76
CA ALA A 100 -14.81 11.34 16.12
C ALA A 100 -15.60 10.55 17.19
N THR A 101 -16.87 10.21 16.93
CA THR A 101 -17.78 9.68 17.95
C THR A 101 -18.45 8.34 17.61
N ARG A 102 -18.31 7.84 16.37
CA ARG A 102 -18.96 6.59 15.94
C ARG A 102 -18.53 5.37 16.78
N PRO A 103 -19.34 4.29 16.81
CA PRO A 103 -18.94 3.02 17.42
C PRO A 103 -17.59 2.53 16.90
N ARG A 104 -16.79 1.90 17.77
CA ARG A 104 -15.44 1.38 17.49
C ARG A 104 -14.34 2.42 17.20
N VAL A 105 -14.65 3.72 17.31
CA VAL A 105 -13.56 4.71 17.37
C VAL A 105 -12.77 4.52 18.67
N GLN A 106 -11.46 4.47 18.59
CA GLN A 106 -10.61 4.47 19.77
C GLN A 106 -10.63 5.85 20.42
N LYS A 107 -11.33 5.97 21.56
CA LYS A 107 -11.48 7.24 22.26
C LYS A 107 -10.21 7.67 22.96
N ARG A 108 -9.86 8.94 22.82
CA ARG A 108 -8.80 9.64 23.57
C ARG A 108 -9.48 10.68 24.50
N GLY A 109 -10.13 10.21 25.54
CA GLY A 109 -11.00 11.01 26.38
C GLY A 109 -12.48 10.84 26.00
N THR A 110 -13.16 11.92 25.65
CA THR A 110 -14.61 11.91 25.30
C THR A 110 -14.88 11.53 23.85
N HIS A 111 -13.88 11.64 22.96
CA HIS A 111 -13.97 11.36 21.53
C HIS A 111 -12.68 10.71 20.99
N GLY A 112 -12.68 10.29 19.72
CA GLY A 112 -11.53 9.62 19.07
C GLY A 112 -10.65 10.52 18.21
N LEU A 113 -10.95 11.81 18.11
CA LEU A 113 -10.19 12.73 17.25
C LEU A 113 -8.80 12.99 17.81
N PHE A 114 -7.78 12.98 16.94
CA PHE A 114 -6.40 13.34 17.22
C PHE A 114 -5.80 14.15 16.07
N SER A 115 -4.72 14.89 16.36
CA SER A 115 -3.98 15.70 15.39
C SER A 115 -2.48 15.75 15.76
N SER A 116 -1.74 16.71 15.21
CA SER A 116 -0.39 17.04 15.65
C SER A 116 -0.35 17.54 17.10
N ALA A 117 -1.41 18.20 17.58
CA ALA A 117 -1.53 18.67 18.96
C ALA A 117 -1.64 17.50 19.95
N THR A 118 -1.17 17.71 21.18
CA THR A 118 -1.20 16.70 22.25
C THR A 118 -2.63 16.38 22.70
N ALA A 119 -3.50 17.39 22.70
CA ALA A 119 -4.92 17.27 23.02
C ALA A 119 -5.73 18.00 21.96
N VAL A 120 -6.88 17.44 21.62
CA VAL A 120 -7.83 18.00 20.65
C VAL A 120 -9.15 18.25 21.40
N ASP A 121 -9.70 19.45 21.24
CA ASP A 121 -11.09 19.75 21.63
C ASP A 121 -11.98 19.62 20.41
N LEU A 122 -12.94 18.71 20.47
CA LEU A 122 -13.81 18.40 19.33
C LEU A 122 -14.67 19.61 18.90
N ALA A 123 -15.17 20.39 19.85
CA ALA A 123 -15.99 21.54 19.53
C ALA A 123 -15.19 22.64 18.83
N SER A 124 -13.95 22.89 19.30
CA SER A 124 -13.03 23.83 18.65
C SER A 124 -12.65 23.35 17.24
N ALA A 125 -12.35 22.05 17.05
CA ALA A 125 -12.01 21.48 15.76
C ALA A 125 -13.18 21.58 14.75
N ILE A 126 -14.41 21.37 15.21
CA ILE A 126 -15.61 21.55 14.37
C ILE A 126 -15.77 23.02 13.99
N SER A 127 -15.66 23.95 14.96
CA SER A 127 -15.79 25.39 14.70
C SER A 127 -14.71 25.92 13.74
N GLU A 128 -13.47 25.40 13.85
CA GLU A 128 -12.36 25.72 12.94
C GLU A 128 -12.71 25.28 11.50
N LEU A 129 -13.25 24.07 11.35
CA LEU A 129 -13.64 23.56 10.05
C LEU A 129 -14.86 24.29 9.46
N GLU A 130 -15.85 24.65 10.28
CA GLU A 130 -17.02 25.42 9.84
C GLU A 130 -16.66 26.85 9.37
N ALA A 131 -15.57 27.40 9.93
CA ALA A 131 -15.06 28.72 9.53
C ALA A 131 -14.14 28.65 8.30
N HIS A 132 -13.77 27.46 7.84
CA HIS A 132 -12.83 27.28 6.74
C HIS A 132 -13.47 27.54 5.38
N GLU A 133 -12.79 28.34 4.54
CA GLU A 133 -13.18 28.64 3.16
C GLU A 133 -12.18 28.02 2.16
N GLY A 134 -12.23 26.73 1.93
CA GLY A 134 -11.30 26.09 1.01
C GLY A 134 -11.63 24.64 0.76
N ASN A 135 -10.69 23.92 0.16
CA ASN A 135 -10.84 22.49 -0.05
C ASN A 135 -10.52 21.72 1.24
N VAL A 136 -11.46 20.92 1.68
CA VAL A 136 -11.24 19.94 2.75
C VAL A 136 -11.16 18.55 2.14
N TRP A 137 -10.01 17.91 2.28
CA TRP A 137 -9.77 16.57 1.79
C TRP A 137 -10.06 15.53 2.86
N THR A 138 -10.74 14.47 2.48
CA THR A 138 -10.96 13.30 3.31
C THR A 138 -10.11 12.14 2.80
N ILE A 139 -9.36 11.50 3.69
CA ILE A 139 -8.46 10.40 3.33
C ILE A 139 -8.69 9.25 4.31
N ILE A 140 -8.80 8.05 3.79
CA ILE A 140 -8.86 6.82 4.58
C ILE A 140 -7.61 6.01 4.29
N TYR A 141 -6.94 5.57 5.35
CA TYR A 141 -5.86 4.60 5.30
C TYR A 141 -6.29 3.35 6.06
N SER A 142 -6.27 2.20 5.40
CA SER A 142 -6.69 0.92 5.95
C SER A 142 -5.61 -0.16 5.80
N LEU A 143 -5.47 -1.00 6.81
CA LEU A 143 -4.65 -2.21 6.81
C LEU A 143 -5.55 -3.44 7.03
N ARG A 144 -5.08 -4.61 6.63
CA ARG A 144 -5.66 -5.85 7.12
C ARG A 144 -5.34 -6.03 8.61
N ARG A 145 -6.26 -6.63 9.36
CA ARG A 145 -6.08 -6.88 10.80
C ARG A 145 -4.74 -7.54 11.12
N GLU A 146 -4.41 -8.59 10.39
CA GLU A 146 -3.17 -9.35 10.55
C GLU A 146 -1.91 -8.49 10.38
N ASP A 147 -1.94 -7.54 9.43
CA ASP A 147 -0.83 -6.61 9.20
C ASP A 147 -0.81 -5.53 10.28
N ALA A 148 -1.97 -5.00 10.69
CA ALA A 148 -2.06 -3.98 11.73
C ALA A 148 -1.55 -4.50 13.07
N ASP A 149 -2.00 -5.68 13.49
CA ASP A 149 -1.58 -6.32 14.74
C ASP A 149 -0.08 -6.63 14.74
N ARG A 150 0.42 -7.20 13.63
CA ARG A 150 1.83 -7.59 13.49
C ARG A 150 2.79 -6.41 13.43
N LEU A 151 2.36 -5.28 12.86
CA LEU A 151 3.16 -4.08 12.68
C LEU A 151 2.84 -3.00 13.73
N GLU A 152 2.01 -3.33 14.73
CA GLU A 152 1.64 -2.45 15.84
C GLU A 152 0.88 -1.17 15.41
N TYR A 153 0.13 -1.25 14.28
CA TYR A 153 -0.76 -0.18 13.80
C TYR A 153 -2.24 -0.44 14.17
N ASP A 154 -2.47 -1.13 15.26
CA ASP A 154 -3.79 -1.45 15.84
C ASP A 154 -4.29 -0.38 16.84
N ASN A 155 -3.65 0.79 16.87
CA ASN A 155 -3.95 1.86 17.82
C ASN A 155 -3.74 3.26 17.22
N ALA A 156 -4.44 4.25 17.81
CA ALA A 156 -4.38 5.65 17.35
C ALA A 156 -3.00 6.31 17.52
N ASP A 157 -2.21 5.90 18.52
CA ASP A 157 -0.91 6.52 18.78
C ASP A 157 0.12 6.16 17.73
N ALA A 158 0.14 4.92 17.25
CA ALA A 158 0.99 4.48 16.16
C ALA A 158 0.67 5.24 14.86
N TRP A 159 -0.62 5.35 14.51
CA TRP A 159 -1.04 6.13 13.35
C TRP A 159 -0.72 7.60 13.47
N ARG A 160 -0.91 8.19 14.67
CA ARG A 160 -0.55 9.58 14.94
C ARG A 160 0.95 9.81 14.71
N ALA A 161 1.80 8.94 15.24
CA ALA A 161 3.26 9.02 15.07
C ALA A 161 3.64 8.93 13.58
N LEU A 162 3.06 7.98 12.84
CA LEU A 162 3.27 7.82 11.40
C LEU A 162 2.90 9.08 10.62
N LEU A 163 1.72 9.65 10.89
CA LEU A 163 1.26 10.86 10.19
C LEU A 163 2.13 12.07 10.51
N MET A 164 2.55 12.25 11.77
CA MET A 164 3.44 13.32 12.17
C MET A 164 4.82 13.22 11.49
N GLU A 165 5.42 12.04 11.50
CA GLU A 165 6.72 11.80 10.84
C GLU A 165 6.67 12.10 9.34
N ASN A 166 5.53 11.80 8.70
CA ASN A 166 5.38 11.95 7.26
C ASN A 166 4.65 13.24 6.84
N ALA A 167 4.25 14.11 7.78
CA ALA A 167 3.52 15.34 7.50
C ALA A 167 4.15 16.21 6.40
N PRO A 168 5.50 16.41 6.35
CA PRO A 168 6.11 17.21 5.28
C PRO A 168 5.89 16.61 3.89
N THR A 169 5.90 15.28 3.77
CA THR A 169 5.65 14.61 2.48
C THR A 169 4.18 14.67 2.10
N LEU A 170 3.27 14.50 3.07
CA LEU A 170 1.84 14.60 2.86
C LEU A 170 1.46 16.00 2.39
N ALA A 171 1.90 17.04 3.12
CA ALA A 171 1.69 18.44 2.77
C ALA A 171 2.17 18.77 1.35
N LYS A 172 3.42 18.41 1.03
CA LYS A 172 3.99 18.60 -0.31
C LYS A 172 3.19 17.89 -1.41
N SER A 173 2.72 16.67 -1.16
CA SER A 173 1.94 15.88 -2.13
C SER A 173 0.58 16.50 -2.39
N MET A 174 0.02 17.22 -1.40
CA MET A 174 -1.24 17.95 -1.49
C MET A 174 -1.06 19.40 -1.92
N LYS A 175 0.17 19.83 -2.22
CA LYS A 175 0.52 21.21 -2.56
C LYS A 175 0.11 22.20 -1.49
N ILE A 176 0.34 21.85 -0.24
CA ILE A 176 0.13 22.67 0.94
C ILE A 176 1.50 22.98 1.53
N SER A 177 1.77 24.24 1.89
CA SER A 177 2.95 24.60 2.68
C SER A 177 2.84 24.00 4.09
N LEU A 178 3.94 23.53 4.64
CA LEU A 178 3.91 22.82 5.92
C LEU A 178 3.34 23.66 7.08
N GLU A 179 3.52 24.97 7.02
CA GLU A 179 3.01 25.92 8.00
C GLU A 179 1.48 26.07 7.96
N ASN A 180 0.86 25.86 6.77
CA ASN A 180 -0.58 25.91 6.53
C ASN A 180 -1.26 24.54 6.56
N PHE A 181 -0.48 23.46 6.87
CA PHE A 181 -0.96 22.10 6.79
C PHE A 181 -1.70 21.69 8.06
N HIS A 182 -3.03 21.70 8.01
CA HIS A 182 -3.89 21.27 9.11
C HIS A 182 -4.47 19.88 8.84
N TRP A 183 -4.55 19.08 9.88
CA TRP A 183 -5.19 17.78 9.80
C TRP A 183 -5.75 17.30 11.13
N TYR A 184 -6.87 16.59 11.06
CA TYR A 184 -7.41 15.77 12.12
C TYR A 184 -7.62 14.35 11.63
N ALA A 185 -7.51 13.37 12.54
CA ALA A 185 -7.79 11.99 12.21
C ALA A 185 -8.46 11.27 13.38
N ALA A 186 -9.12 10.15 13.07
CA ALA A 186 -9.71 9.26 14.06
C ALA A 186 -9.43 7.80 13.65
N PHE A 187 -9.00 6.98 14.63
CA PHE A 187 -8.75 5.56 14.40
C PHE A 187 -10.00 4.75 14.75
N HIS A 188 -10.37 3.87 13.83
CA HIS A 188 -11.49 2.96 13.94
C HIS A 188 -10.98 1.52 14.00
N ASP A 189 -11.18 0.89 15.16
CA ASP A 189 -10.78 -0.49 15.42
C ASP A 189 -11.81 -1.48 14.86
N GLU A 190 -11.91 -1.55 13.53
CA GLU A 190 -12.79 -2.50 12.87
C GLU A 190 -12.17 -3.91 12.84
N GLY A 191 -13.04 -4.94 13.03
CA GLY A 191 -12.61 -6.31 13.27
C GLY A 191 -11.67 -6.91 12.21
N HIS A 192 -11.91 -6.61 10.93
CA HIS A 192 -11.12 -7.17 9.83
C HIS A 192 -10.14 -6.15 9.22
N HIS A 193 -10.53 -4.87 9.20
CA HIS A 193 -9.78 -3.81 8.54
C HIS A 193 -9.73 -2.56 9.39
N PRO A 194 -8.82 -2.48 10.40
CA PRO A 194 -8.60 -1.27 11.15
C PRO A 194 -8.13 -0.16 10.22
N HIS A 195 -8.65 1.05 10.43
CA HIS A 195 -8.40 2.17 9.55
C HIS A 195 -8.45 3.50 10.27
N ILE A 196 -7.88 4.51 9.64
CA ILE A 196 -8.05 5.89 10.07
C ILE A 196 -8.84 6.68 9.03
N HIS A 197 -9.71 7.56 9.52
CA HIS A 197 -10.24 8.67 8.75
C HIS A 197 -9.40 9.91 9.05
N MET A 198 -8.96 10.61 8.03
CA MET A 198 -8.17 11.80 8.13
C MET A 198 -8.82 12.92 7.33
N MET A 199 -8.95 14.10 7.91
CA MET A 199 -9.35 15.34 7.24
C MET A 199 -8.14 16.25 7.13
N VAL A 200 -7.96 16.90 5.98
CA VAL A 200 -6.81 17.76 5.69
C VAL A 200 -7.26 19.01 4.94
N TRP A 201 -6.75 20.14 5.35
CA TRP A 201 -6.94 21.42 4.65
C TRP A 201 -5.73 22.34 4.82
N SER A 202 -5.75 23.47 4.13
CA SER A 202 -4.75 24.54 4.22
C SER A 202 -5.38 25.82 4.74
N ASP A 203 -4.68 26.59 5.54
CA ASP A 203 -5.10 27.95 5.90
C ASP A 203 -5.15 28.90 4.69
N ASP A 204 -4.38 28.62 3.64
CA ASP A 204 -4.50 29.34 2.37
C ASP A 204 -5.50 28.63 1.44
N PRO A 205 -6.66 29.24 1.11
CA PRO A 205 -7.66 28.64 0.23
C PRO A 205 -7.17 28.42 -1.22
N LYS A 206 -5.99 28.95 -1.58
CA LYS A 206 -5.35 28.73 -2.88
C LYS A 206 -4.46 27.48 -2.92
N GLU A 207 -4.23 26.85 -1.79
CA GLU A 207 -3.51 25.58 -1.65
C GLU A 207 -4.47 24.39 -1.60
N GLY A 208 -3.94 23.21 -1.39
CA GLY A 208 -4.75 22.01 -1.15
C GLY A 208 -5.26 21.35 -2.45
N PHE A 209 -4.38 21.14 -3.43
CA PHE A 209 -4.70 20.44 -4.68
C PHE A 209 -4.09 19.05 -4.71
N LEU A 210 -4.92 18.03 -4.59
CA LEU A 210 -4.50 16.64 -4.63
C LEU A 210 -4.60 16.09 -6.05
N THR A 211 -3.47 15.61 -6.58
CA THR A 211 -3.37 14.97 -7.90
C THR A 211 -3.26 13.45 -7.77
N ARG A 212 -3.47 12.70 -8.86
CA ARG A 212 -3.24 11.25 -8.88
C ARG A 212 -1.80 10.88 -8.46
N ASP A 213 -0.82 11.63 -8.92
CA ASP A 213 0.59 11.44 -8.53
C ASP A 213 0.82 11.76 -7.06
N GLY A 214 0.15 12.80 -6.53
CA GLY A 214 0.16 13.12 -5.10
C GLY A 214 -0.40 11.97 -4.26
N ILE A 215 -1.56 11.41 -4.64
CA ILE A 215 -2.17 10.25 -3.99
C ILE A 215 -1.21 9.05 -4.01
N ALA A 216 -0.61 8.73 -5.17
CA ALA A 216 0.34 7.65 -5.32
C ALA A 216 1.59 7.84 -4.45
N THR A 217 2.11 9.08 -4.37
CA THR A 217 3.26 9.44 -3.55
C THR A 217 2.96 9.28 -2.06
N MET A 218 1.81 9.77 -1.58
CA MET A 218 1.37 9.63 -0.19
C MET A 218 1.25 8.14 0.19
N ARG A 219 0.53 7.35 -0.62
CA ARG A 219 0.37 5.91 -0.42
C ARG A 219 1.71 5.18 -0.39
N SER A 220 2.58 5.44 -1.36
CA SER A 220 3.91 4.82 -1.43
C SER A 220 4.77 5.18 -0.21
N LYS A 221 4.74 6.43 0.21
CA LYS A 221 5.52 6.89 1.37
C LYS A 221 5.07 6.23 2.67
N LEU A 222 3.76 6.19 2.92
CA LEU A 222 3.22 5.56 4.12
C LEU A 222 3.39 4.03 4.08
N THR A 223 3.19 3.39 2.92
CA THR A 223 3.48 1.96 2.75
C THR A 223 4.93 1.65 3.10
N ASN A 224 5.88 2.41 2.57
CA ASN A 224 7.30 2.21 2.86
C ASN A 224 7.64 2.48 4.33
N ALA A 225 6.96 3.40 5.01
CA ALA A 225 7.15 3.65 6.42
C ALA A 225 6.62 2.50 7.29
N ILE A 226 5.39 2.03 7.00
CA ILE A 226 4.73 0.94 7.73
C ILE A 226 5.48 -0.40 7.56
N PHE A 227 5.90 -0.73 6.32
CA PHE A 227 6.55 -2.01 5.99
C PHE A 227 8.08 -1.91 5.92
N ARG A 228 8.69 -0.88 6.52
CA ARG A 228 10.14 -0.58 6.42
C ARG A 228 11.02 -1.78 6.75
N ASP A 229 10.78 -2.40 7.88
CA ASP A 229 11.62 -3.49 8.38
C ASP A 229 11.48 -4.76 7.53
N GLU A 230 10.27 -5.04 7.05
CA GLU A 230 10.03 -6.16 6.14
C GLU A 230 10.72 -5.95 4.79
N MET A 231 10.63 -4.73 4.25
CA MET A 231 11.32 -4.40 3.01
C MET A 231 12.82 -4.51 3.16
N GLN A 232 13.39 -4.05 4.28
CA GLN A 232 14.83 -4.22 4.54
C GLN A 232 15.22 -5.69 4.63
N GLN A 233 14.43 -6.54 5.31
CA GLN A 233 14.68 -7.98 5.38
C GLN A 233 14.60 -8.66 4.01
N ILE A 234 13.64 -8.27 3.17
CA ILE A 234 13.50 -8.78 1.80
C ILE A 234 14.73 -8.40 0.97
N TYR A 235 15.18 -7.15 1.04
CA TYR A 235 16.37 -6.70 0.34
C TYR A 235 17.62 -7.41 0.84
N ALA A 236 17.81 -7.54 2.16
CA ALA A 236 18.94 -8.26 2.74
C ALA A 236 18.99 -9.73 2.28
N ARG A 237 17.83 -10.43 2.28
CA ARG A 237 17.74 -11.81 1.77
C ARG A 237 18.06 -11.91 0.28
N LYS A 238 17.58 -10.94 -0.51
CA LYS A 238 17.89 -10.87 -1.94
C LYS A 238 19.38 -10.67 -2.19
N ASP A 239 20.03 -9.80 -1.43
CA ASP A 239 21.46 -9.52 -1.56
C ASP A 239 22.30 -10.75 -1.19
N VAL A 240 21.94 -11.47 -0.13
CA VAL A 240 22.58 -12.75 0.27
C VAL A 240 22.39 -13.79 -0.84
N ALA A 241 21.15 -14.01 -1.29
CA ALA A 241 20.87 -15.00 -2.34
C ALA A 241 21.60 -14.66 -3.66
N TYR A 242 21.73 -13.39 -4.01
CA TYR A 242 22.50 -12.97 -5.18
C TYR A 242 24.01 -13.22 -4.98
N SER A 243 24.55 -12.94 -3.80
CA SER A 243 25.95 -13.22 -3.47
C SER A 243 26.26 -14.72 -3.54
N ASP A 244 25.40 -15.56 -2.96
CA ASP A 244 25.52 -17.02 -2.96
C ASP A 244 25.48 -17.56 -4.40
N LEU A 245 24.57 -17.03 -5.24
CA LEU A 245 24.48 -17.42 -6.66
C LEU A 245 25.76 -17.05 -7.43
N VAL A 246 26.29 -15.84 -7.22
CA VAL A 246 27.53 -15.39 -7.87
C VAL A 246 28.71 -16.25 -7.44
N GLU A 247 28.82 -16.58 -6.16
CA GLU A 247 29.88 -17.44 -5.63
C GLU A 247 29.79 -18.87 -6.19
N ALA A 248 28.59 -19.46 -6.23
CA ALA A 248 28.36 -20.78 -6.81
C ALA A 248 28.72 -20.80 -8.31
N ALA A 249 28.32 -19.78 -9.07
CA ALA A 249 28.68 -19.66 -10.48
C ALA A 249 30.20 -19.53 -10.68
N GLN A 250 30.88 -18.73 -9.85
CA GLN A 250 32.35 -18.60 -9.93
C GLN A 250 33.06 -19.91 -9.59
N ASN A 251 32.58 -20.65 -8.60
CA ASN A 251 33.15 -21.95 -8.21
C ASN A 251 32.96 -22.99 -9.32
N ALA A 252 31.76 -23.07 -9.91
CA ALA A 252 31.49 -23.94 -11.05
C ALA A 252 32.39 -23.62 -12.24
N MET A 253 32.60 -22.32 -12.56
CA MET A 253 33.52 -21.90 -13.61
C MET A 253 34.97 -22.30 -13.31
N ARG A 254 35.44 -22.10 -12.07
CA ARG A 254 36.83 -22.50 -11.69
C ARG A 254 37.05 -24.01 -11.81
N GLU A 255 36.06 -24.79 -11.35
CA GLU A 255 36.11 -26.24 -11.44
C GLU A 255 36.17 -26.69 -12.90
N MET A 256 35.34 -26.11 -13.75
CA MET A 256 35.31 -26.41 -15.16
C MET A 256 36.64 -26.06 -15.86
N ILE A 257 37.19 -24.88 -15.61
CA ILE A 257 38.52 -24.49 -16.14
C ILE A 257 39.58 -25.50 -15.68
N SER A 258 39.51 -25.96 -14.43
CA SER A 258 40.44 -26.94 -13.90
C SER A 258 40.27 -28.31 -14.58
N ARG A 259 39.07 -28.73 -14.92
CA ARG A 259 38.81 -29.95 -15.70
C ARG A 259 39.33 -29.81 -17.15
N MET A 260 39.04 -28.70 -17.82
CA MET A 260 39.53 -28.44 -19.16
C MET A 260 41.05 -28.45 -19.24
N GLN A 261 41.77 -28.04 -18.20
CA GLN A 261 43.25 -28.12 -18.14
C GLN A 261 43.81 -29.54 -17.93
N ARG A 262 42.98 -30.50 -17.42
CA ARG A 262 43.43 -31.85 -17.08
C ARG A 262 42.94 -32.94 -18.02
N GLN A 263 41.82 -32.73 -18.71
CA GLN A 263 41.20 -33.71 -19.60
C GLN A 263 40.46 -33.03 -20.74
N VAL A 264 40.14 -33.79 -21.80
CA VAL A 264 39.25 -33.31 -22.87
C VAL A 264 37.89 -33.00 -22.29
N CYS A 265 37.35 -31.82 -22.57
CA CYS A 265 36.09 -31.34 -22.01
C CYS A 265 34.92 -32.24 -22.45
N ASP A 266 34.09 -32.68 -21.51
CA ASP A 266 32.93 -33.52 -21.79
C ASP A 266 31.80 -32.76 -22.54
N SER A 267 31.95 -31.45 -22.72
CA SER A 267 31.01 -30.61 -23.50
C SER A 267 31.73 -29.73 -24.48
N PRO A 268 31.94 -30.21 -25.73
CA PRO A 268 32.59 -29.43 -26.79
C PRO A 268 31.92 -28.08 -27.08
N ILE A 269 30.61 -27.97 -26.86
CA ILE A 269 29.85 -26.75 -27.08
C ILE A 269 30.23 -25.64 -26.08
N ILE A 270 30.45 -26.01 -24.83
CA ILE A 270 30.85 -25.03 -23.79
C ILE A 270 32.31 -24.59 -24.04
N GLU A 271 33.16 -25.53 -24.41
CA GLU A 271 34.56 -25.23 -24.77
C GLU A 271 34.67 -24.23 -25.93
N ASP A 272 33.88 -24.44 -26.98
CA ASP A 272 33.82 -23.53 -28.12
C ASP A 272 33.26 -22.14 -27.74
N ASN A 273 32.21 -22.09 -26.97
CA ASN A 273 31.66 -20.81 -26.44
C ASN A 273 32.66 -20.05 -25.56
N MET A 274 33.43 -20.77 -24.72
CA MET A 274 34.46 -20.15 -23.89
C MET A 274 35.63 -19.65 -24.74
N HIS A 275 36.02 -20.39 -25.78
CA HIS A 275 37.05 -19.94 -26.76
C HIS A 275 36.62 -18.67 -27.49
N GLN A 276 35.36 -18.61 -27.94
CA GLN A 276 34.79 -17.43 -28.56
C GLN A 276 34.76 -16.23 -27.58
N LEU A 277 34.41 -16.45 -26.31
CA LEU A 277 34.40 -15.42 -25.30
C LEU A 277 35.81 -14.85 -25.06
N VAL A 278 36.82 -15.72 -24.94
CA VAL A 278 38.21 -15.29 -24.76
C VAL A 278 38.67 -14.43 -25.93
N GLN A 279 38.47 -14.87 -27.17
CA GLN A 279 38.85 -14.10 -28.37
C GLN A 279 38.13 -12.76 -28.44
N ALA A 280 36.83 -12.73 -28.12
CA ALA A 280 36.06 -11.50 -28.11
C ALA A 280 36.47 -10.53 -26.99
N LEU A 281 36.89 -11.05 -25.82
CA LEU A 281 37.41 -10.24 -24.73
C LEU A 281 38.80 -9.70 -25.00
N GLU A 282 39.65 -10.43 -25.74
CA GLU A 282 40.98 -9.93 -26.16
C GLU A 282 40.88 -8.70 -27.06
N THR A 283 39.89 -8.68 -27.94
CA THR A 283 39.63 -7.56 -28.87
C THR A 283 38.80 -6.41 -28.22
N THR A 284 38.26 -6.60 -27.02
CA THR A 284 37.43 -5.61 -26.34
C THR A 284 38.31 -4.62 -25.59
N THR A 285 38.15 -3.31 -25.91
CA THR A 285 38.77 -2.21 -25.18
C THR A 285 37.88 -1.73 -24.04
N GLY A 286 38.48 -1.41 -22.86
CA GLY A 286 37.75 -0.89 -21.69
C GLY A 286 37.55 -1.92 -20.57
N LYS A 287 36.60 -1.65 -19.66
CA LYS A 287 36.35 -2.54 -18.52
C LYS A 287 35.69 -3.84 -18.96
N LYS A 288 36.34 -4.96 -18.70
CA LYS A 288 35.85 -6.33 -19.01
C LYS A 288 34.96 -6.88 -17.90
N GLN A 289 34.02 -6.07 -17.42
CA GLN A 289 33.00 -6.46 -16.47
C GLN A 289 31.67 -6.59 -17.18
N TYR A 290 30.83 -7.57 -16.81
CA TYR A 290 29.57 -7.90 -17.47
C TYR A 290 28.71 -6.65 -17.77
N GLY A 291 28.54 -5.75 -16.80
CA GLY A 291 27.76 -4.51 -16.96
C GLY A 291 28.20 -3.60 -18.11
N TYR A 292 29.49 -3.63 -18.45
CA TYR A 292 30.11 -2.81 -19.49
C TYR A 292 30.31 -3.53 -20.83
N LEU A 293 30.02 -4.82 -20.90
CA LEU A 293 30.12 -5.60 -22.14
C LEU A 293 29.04 -5.19 -23.14
N LYS A 294 29.38 -5.26 -24.44
CA LYS A 294 28.40 -5.10 -25.51
C LYS A 294 27.41 -6.26 -25.55
N LYS A 295 26.20 -6.02 -26.08
CA LYS A 295 25.12 -6.99 -26.10
C LYS A 295 25.52 -8.39 -26.60
N PRO A 296 26.28 -8.57 -27.68
CA PRO A 296 26.70 -9.92 -28.15
C PRO A 296 27.56 -10.67 -27.12
N LEU A 297 28.48 -9.97 -26.43
CA LEU A 297 29.28 -10.59 -25.39
C LEU A 297 28.50 -10.94 -24.15
N LYS A 298 27.51 -10.12 -23.78
CA LYS A 298 26.58 -10.45 -22.69
C LYS A 298 25.81 -11.73 -23.00
N GLN A 299 25.28 -11.82 -24.20
CA GLN A 299 24.55 -13.03 -24.62
C GLN A 299 25.43 -14.28 -24.58
N LEU A 300 26.70 -14.18 -25.00
CA LEU A 300 27.63 -15.29 -24.94
C LEU A 300 27.96 -15.71 -23.50
N VAL A 301 28.13 -14.75 -22.57
CA VAL A 301 28.31 -15.01 -21.14
C VAL A 301 27.06 -15.68 -20.57
N ASP A 302 25.85 -15.15 -20.87
CA ASP A 302 24.58 -15.69 -20.40
C ASP A 302 24.40 -17.14 -20.89
N THR A 303 24.70 -17.43 -22.17
CA THR A 303 24.64 -18.80 -22.73
C THR A 303 25.60 -19.76 -21.99
N ILE A 304 26.82 -19.33 -21.70
CA ILE A 304 27.77 -20.16 -20.96
C ILE A 304 27.28 -20.41 -19.55
N VAL A 305 26.74 -19.40 -18.85
CA VAL A 305 26.19 -19.53 -17.49
C VAL A 305 25.00 -20.47 -17.46
N ASP A 306 24.08 -20.35 -18.41
CA ASP A 306 22.89 -21.22 -18.52
C ASP A 306 23.31 -22.69 -18.73
N MET A 307 24.23 -22.95 -19.64
CA MET A 307 24.77 -24.29 -19.88
C MET A 307 25.48 -24.87 -18.66
N LEU A 308 26.23 -24.05 -17.90
CA LEU A 308 26.86 -24.46 -16.66
C LEU A 308 25.86 -24.79 -15.56
N ALA A 309 24.77 -24.01 -15.48
CA ALA A 309 23.70 -24.26 -14.53
C ALA A 309 22.99 -25.60 -14.83
N GLU A 310 22.72 -25.89 -16.11
CA GLU A 310 22.14 -27.17 -16.53
C GLU A 310 23.04 -28.37 -16.16
N LEU A 311 24.34 -28.26 -16.39
CA LEU A 311 25.29 -29.33 -16.02
C LEU A 311 25.37 -29.52 -14.51
N SER A 312 25.29 -28.46 -13.72
CA SER A 312 25.32 -28.56 -12.25
C SER A 312 24.06 -29.22 -11.67
N LEU A 313 22.89 -29.00 -12.31
CA LEU A 313 21.64 -29.62 -11.92
C LEU A 313 21.61 -31.13 -12.20
N ILE A 314 22.28 -31.58 -13.27
CA ILE A 314 22.37 -33.01 -13.62
C ILE A 314 23.22 -33.78 -12.59
N HIS A 315 24.26 -33.14 -12.03
CA HIS A 315 25.12 -33.77 -11.02
C HIS A 315 24.58 -33.79 -9.59
N ILE A 316 23.50 -33.06 -9.30
CA ILE A 316 22.82 -33.09 -7.99
C ILE A 316 21.76 -34.22 -7.94
N SER A 317 21.39 -34.79 -9.08
CA SER A 317 20.37 -35.84 -9.20
C SER A 317 20.95 -37.29 -9.30
N GLU A 318 22.24 -37.48 -9.26
CA GLU A 318 22.94 -38.76 -9.09
C GLU A 318 23.51 -38.87 -7.65
#